data_d80cb96dcae20baf435f013af51c1397
#
_entry.id   d80cb96dcae20baf435f013af51c1397
#
_cell.length_a   1.000
_cell.length_b   1.000
_cell.length_c   1.000
_cell.angle_alpha   90.00
_cell.angle_beta   90.00
_cell.angle_gamma   90.00
#
_symmetry.space_group_name_H-M   'P 1'
#
loop_
_entity.id
_entity.type
_entity.pdbx_description
1 polymer ?
#
loop_
_entity_poly.entity_id
_entity_poly.type
_entity_poly.pdbx_seq_one_letter_code
_entity_poly.pdbx_strand_id
1 'polypeptide(L)'
;VGSEMCIRDRHKEHHIIVGGSSSYANAEKPPILEHPELQGLKATFQECVDEWCKQMGLPDNIKISQSWFNIMTKGNHVAGHIHEMSVVSAAYYPKVDKDSVPLRFKSPLGPYKMFEYHARQTPYNQNEIEVKCEQGILYLFPSWLEHYTRENQTNERITLSFNTYYR
;
A
#
# COMPACT_ATOMS: atom_id res chain seq x y z
N VAL A 1 -23.07 -3.60 1.76
CA VAL A 1 -23.79 -2.39 1.31
C VAL A 1 -23.40 -1.19 2.16
N GLY A 2 -23.26 -1.32 3.50
CA GLY A 2 -22.87 -0.20 4.37
C GLY A 2 -21.41 0.27 4.20
N SER A 3 -20.49 -0.65 4.02
CA SER A 3 -19.05 -0.35 3.88
C SER A 3 -18.70 0.38 2.57
N GLU A 4 -19.35 0.08 1.46
CA GLU A 4 -19.11 0.76 0.18
C GLU A 4 -19.56 2.24 0.19
N MET A 5 -20.66 2.55 0.87
CA MET A 5 -21.12 3.95 1.03
C MET A 5 -20.16 4.76 1.90
N CYS A 6 -19.67 4.20 3.01
CA CYS A 6 -18.67 4.84 3.85
C CYS A 6 -17.35 5.10 3.14
N ILE A 7 -16.98 4.29 2.16
CA ILE A 7 -15.78 4.46 1.36
C ILE A 7 -15.93 5.67 0.43
N ARG A 8 -17.03 5.76 -0.31
CA ARG A 8 -17.23 6.78 -1.36
C ARG A 8 -17.36 8.20 -0.81
N ASP A 9 -18.00 8.41 0.34
CA ASP A 9 -18.20 9.74 0.96
C ASP A 9 -16.91 10.36 1.52
N ARG A 10 -15.81 9.60 1.59
CA ARG A 10 -14.55 10.04 2.18
C ARG A 10 -13.49 10.42 1.15
N HIS A 11 -13.73 10.16 -0.13
CA HIS A 11 -12.73 10.31 -1.17
C HIS A 11 -12.61 11.74 -1.70
N LYS A 12 -11.36 12.22 -1.76
CA LYS A 12 -10.96 13.45 -2.43
C LYS A 12 -9.76 13.14 -3.34
N GLU A 13 -9.51 14.01 -4.30
CA GLU A 13 -8.26 13.97 -5.07
C GLU A 13 -7.05 14.10 -4.14
N HIS A 14 -6.03 13.31 -4.41
CA HIS A 14 -4.79 13.32 -3.65
C HIS A 14 -3.60 13.33 -4.62
N HIS A 15 -2.60 14.18 -4.35
CA HIS A 15 -1.46 14.39 -5.25
C HIS A 15 -0.65 13.12 -5.59
N ILE A 16 -0.69 12.09 -4.72
CA ILE A 16 -0.02 10.81 -4.96
C ILE A 16 -0.88 9.88 -5.85
N ILE A 17 -2.22 10.00 -5.78
CA ILE A 17 -3.15 9.19 -6.56
C ILE A 17 -3.61 10.00 -7.77
N VAL A 18 -2.86 9.92 -8.86
CA VAL A 18 -3.13 10.70 -10.07
C VAL A 18 -4.40 10.20 -10.75
N GLY A 19 -5.40 11.06 -10.88
CA GLY A 19 -6.70 10.80 -11.48
C GLY A 19 -7.65 9.96 -10.62
N GLY A 20 -7.17 9.35 -9.55
CA GLY A 20 -7.99 8.57 -8.61
C GLY A 20 -8.39 9.36 -7.37
N SER A 21 -8.95 8.67 -6.39
CA SER A 21 -9.36 9.27 -5.13
C SER A 21 -8.85 8.51 -3.91
N SER A 22 -8.61 9.22 -2.82
CA SER A 22 -8.11 8.67 -1.56
C SER A 22 -8.88 9.21 -0.36
N SER A 23 -9.17 8.35 0.59
CA SER A 23 -9.72 8.79 1.89
C SER A 23 -8.66 9.41 2.80
N TYR A 24 -7.37 9.26 2.48
CA TYR A 24 -6.27 9.91 3.19
C TYR A 24 -6.36 11.44 3.15
N ALA A 25 -6.85 11.99 2.06
CA ALA A 25 -7.01 13.44 1.88
C ALA A 25 -8.08 14.07 2.81
N ASN A 26 -8.81 13.26 3.57
CA ASN A 26 -9.85 13.73 4.49
C ASN A 26 -9.38 13.64 5.95
N ALA A 27 -8.52 14.58 6.35
CA ALA A 27 -7.92 14.63 7.69
C ALA A 27 -8.94 14.81 8.84
N GLU A 28 -10.17 15.23 8.54
CA GLU A 28 -11.23 15.41 9.54
C GLU A 28 -11.87 14.09 10.00
N LYS A 29 -11.64 13.00 9.26
CA LYS A 29 -12.23 11.69 9.58
C LYS A 29 -11.17 10.76 10.19
N PRO A 30 -11.57 9.92 11.17
CA PRO A 30 -10.64 8.96 11.76
C PRO A 30 -10.12 7.97 10.71
N PRO A 31 -8.97 7.31 10.98
CA PRO A 31 -8.45 6.24 10.14
C PRO A 31 -9.51 5.18 9.84
N ILE A 32 -9.51 4.63 8.63
CA ILE A 32 -10.60 3.75 8.19
C ILE A 32 -10.71 2.47 9.02
N LEU A 33 -9.58 1.93 9.49
CA LEU A 33 -9.55 0.74 10.36
C LEU A 33 -10.06 1.00 11.79
N GLU A 34 -10.36 2.26 12.15
CA GLU A 34 -11.06 2.59 13.40
C GLU A 34 -12.59 2.42 13.27
N HIS A 35 -13.10 2.17 12.08
CA HIS A 35 -14.53 1.91 11.89
C HIS A 35 -14.94 0.61 12.61
N PRO A 36 -16.09 0.60 13.36
CA PRO A 36 -16.51 -0.56 14.15
C PRO A 36 -16.58 -1.87 13.37
N GLU A 37 -17.06 -1.83 12.12
CA GLU A 37 -17.17 -3.02 11.26
C GLU A 37 -15.81 -3.57 10.80
N LEU A 38 -14.73 -2.82 10.92
CA LEU A 38 -13.39 -3.21 10.48
C LEU A 38 -12.47 -3.62 11.62
N GLN A 39 -12.94 -3.67 12.87
CA GLN A 39 -12.11 -4.02 14.02
C GLN A 39 -11.55 -5.44 13.93
N GLY A 40 -12.32 -6.41 13.44
CA GLY A 40 -11.83 -7.77 13.19
C GLY A 40 -10.70 -7.80 12.15
N LEU A 41 -10.86 -7.06 11.05
CA LEU A 41 -9.84 -6.94 10.02
C LEU A 41 -8.59 -6.23 10.56
N LYS A 42 -8.75 -5.17 11.35
CA LYS A 42 -7.64 -4.48 12.02
C LYS A 42 -6.86 -5.41 12.94
N ALA A 43 -7.54 -6.24 13.74
CA ALA A 43 -6.90 -7.20 14.61
C ALA A 43 -6.05 -8.21 13.82
N THR A 44 -6.60 -8.80 12.75
CA THR A 44 -5.87 -9.71 11.86
C THR A 44 -4.65 -9.03 11.23
N PHE A 45 -4.78 -7.79 10.77
CA PHE A 45 -3.64 -7.05 10.20
C PHE A 45 -2.58 -6.74 11.24
N GLN A 46 -2.97 -6.44 12.49
CA GLN A 46 -2.01 -6.24 13.57
C GLN A 46 -1.24 -7.52 13.89
N GLU A 47 -1.89 -8.68 13.89
CA GLU A 47 -1.21 -9.97 14.06
C GLU A 47 -0.17 -10.20 12.95
N CYS A 48 -0.50 -9.87 11.69
CA CYS A 48 0.46 -9.95 10.59
C CYS A 48 1.64 -8.97 10.78
N VAL A 49 1.39 -7.76 11.26
CA VAL A 49 2.46 -6.78 11.58
C VAL A 49 3.34 -7.29 12.71
N ASP A 50 2.74 -7.82 13.79
CA ASP A 50 3.48 -8.33 14.94
C ASP A 50 4.40 -9.51 14.52
N GLU A 51 3.91 -10.43 13.68
CA GLU A 51 4.72 -11.53 13.15
C GLU A 51 5.84 -11.02 12.21
N TRP A 52 5.54 -10.05 11.35
CA TRP A 52 6.54 -9.42 10.48
C TRP A 52 7.64 -8.74 11.31
N CYS A 53 7.27 -7.99 12.34
CA CYS A 53 8.21 -7.33 13.26
C CYS A 53 9.10 -8.34 13.98
N LYS A 54 8.53 -9.43 14.45
CA LYS A 54 9.28 -10.54 15.09
C LYS A 54 10.32 -11.13 14.13
N GLN A 55 9.94 -11.42 12.89
CA GLN A 55 10.87 -11.95 11.88
C GLN A 55 11.99 -10.98 11.54
N MET A 56 11.70 -9.67 11.56
CA MET A 56 12.67 -8.60 11.30
C MET A 56 13.50 -8.19 12.53
N GLY A 57 13.25 -8.78 13.70
CA GLY A 57 13.92 -8.42 14.95
C GLY A 57 13.54 -7.03 15.47
N LEU A 58 12.37 -6.52 15.13
CA LEU A 58 11.86 -5.24 15.59
C LEU A 58 11.09 -5.38 16.90
N PRO A 59 10.94 -4.29 17.69
CA PRO A 59 10.16 -4.30 18.93
C PRO A 59 8.67 -4.63 18.70
N ASP A 60 7.99 -5.12 19.72
CA ASP A 60 6.57 -5.51 19.72
C ASP A 60 5.58 -4.35 19.90
N ASN A 61 6.10 -3.13 20.14
CA ASN A 61 5.29 -1.93 20.35
C ASN A 61 4.98 -1.17 19.05
N ILE A 62 5.09 -1.82 17.87
CA ILE A 62 4.74 -1.25 16.57
C ILE A 62 3.26 -1.51 16.29
N LYS A 63 2.46 -0.45 16.19
CA LYS A 63 1.00 -0.56 16.05
C LYS A 63 0.47 0.18 14.84
N ILE A 64 -0.61 -0.36 14.24
CA ILE A 64 -1.35 0.31 13.17
C ILE A 64 -1.92 1.63 13.70
N SER A 65 -1.70 2.71 12.95
CA SER A 65 -2.09 4.05 13.34
C SER A 65 -2.91 4.76 12.27
N GLN A 66 -2.36 4.93 11.08
CA GLN A 66 -3.06 5.54 9.95
C GLN A 66 -3.58 4.46 9.02
N SER A 67 -4.77 4.66 8.46
CA SER A 67 -5.30 3.75 7.44
C SER A 67 -6.30 4.47 6.54
N TRP A 68 -6.29 4.10 5.25
CA TRP A 68 -7.11 4.74 4.23
C TRP A 68 -7.42 3.80 3.07
N PHE A 69 -8.44 4.11 2.29
CA PHE A 69 -8.71 3.50 1.00
C PHE A 69 -8.22 4.38 -0.15
N ASN A 70 -7.74 3.74 -1.20
CA ASN A 70 -7.50 4.34 -2.51
C ASN A 70 -8.39 3.64 -3.54
N ILE A 71 -9.05 4.43 -4.38
CA ILE A 71 -9.85 3.93 -5.50
C ILE A 71 -9.22 4.41 -6.78
N MET A 72 -8.87 3.47 -7.65
CA MET A 72 -8.32 3.71 -8.97
C MET A 72 -9.20 3.09 -10.04
N THR A 73 -9.43 3.84 -11.09
CA THR A 73 -10.08 3.40 -12.32
C THR A 73 -9.08 3.42 -13.47
N LYS A 74 -9.53 3.17 -14.68
CA LYS A 74 -8.69 3.17 -15.87
C LYS A 74 -7.97 4.51 -16.07
N GLY A 75 -6.66 4.45 -16.36
CA GLY A 75 -5.81 5.62 -16.54
C GLY A 75 -5.21 6.19 -15.25
N ASN A 76 -5.72 5.80 -14.08
CA ASN A 76 -5.19 6.29 -12.81
C ASN A 76 -3.92 5.53 -12.41
N HIS A 77 -3.05 6.19 -11.67
CA HIS A 77 -1.84 5.59 -11.13
C HIS A 77 -1.46 6.16 -9.76
N VAL A 78 -0.60 5.46 -9.05
CA VAL A 78 0.02 5.92 -7.81
C VAL A 78 1.43 6.39 -8.12
N ALA A 79 1.74 7.66 -7.85
CA ALA A 79 3.08 8.21 -8.00
C ALA A 79 4.07 7.55 -7.03
N GLY A 80 5.35 7.51 -7.41
CA GLY A 80 6.41 6.97 -6.56
C GLY A 80 6.54 7.75 -5.26
N HIS A 81 6.48 7.06 -4.13
CA HIS A 81 6.57 7.66 -2.80
C HIS A 81 7.05 6.67 -1.74
N ILE A 82 7.40 7.20 -0.58
CA ILE A 82 7.69 6.48 0.66
C ILE A 82 6.76 7.00 1.76
N HIS A 83 6.70 6.31 2.89
CA HIS A 83 5.96 6.77 4.08
C HIS A 83 6.96 7.17 5.17
N GLU A 84 7.27 8.45 5.21
CA GLU A 84 8.17 9.01 6.24
C GLU A 84 7.62 8.79 7.64
N MET A 85 8.51 8.62 8.62
CA MET A 85 8.19 8.44 10.04
C MET A 85 7.35 7.20 10.37
N SER A 86 7.20 6.27 9.45
CA SER A 86 6.49 5.01 9.62
C SER A 86 7.47 3.83 9.60
N VAL A 87 7.12 2.70 10.22
CA VAL A 87 7.99 1.51 10.30
C VAL A 87 7.62 0.49 9.25
N VAL A 88 6.37 0.06 9.26
CA VAL A 88 5.77 -0.89 8.32
C VAL A 88 4.61 -0.21 7.62
N SER A 89 4.56 -0.32 6.31
CA SER A 89 3.43 0.08 5.49
C SER A 89 2.79 -1.13 4.84
N ALA A 90 1.53 -0.99 4.47
CA ALA A 90 0.76 -2.09 3.92
C ALA A 90 -0.13 -1.68 2.75
N ALA A 91 -0.37 -2.66 1.89
CA ALA A 91 -1.37 -2.60 0.84
C ALA A 91 -2.20 -3.90 0.85
N TYR A 92 -3.48 -3.78 1.20
CA TYR A 92 -4.48 -4.85 1.13
C TYR A 92 -5.45 -4.58 0.00
N TYR A 93 -5.89 -5.61 -0.70
CA TYR A 93 -6.76 -5.50 -1.87
C TYR A 93 -8.14 -6.10 -1.60
N PRO A 94 -9.10 -5.31 -1.05
CA PRO A 94 -10.46 -5.80 -0.82
C PRO A 94 -11.23 -6.08 -2.10
N LYS A 95 -10.93 -5.34 -3.18
CA LYS A 95 -11.58 -5.49 -4.47
C LYS A 95 -10.65 -5.05 -5.60
N VAL A 96 -10.45 -5.93 -6.56
CA VAL A 96 -9.67 -5.64 -7.77
C VAL A 96 -10.28 -6.39 -8.95
N ASP A 97 -10.28 -5.76 -10.11
CA ASP A 97 -10.59 -6.44 -11.36
C ASP A 97 -9.43 -7.37 -11.75
N LYS A 98 -9.73 -8.39 -12.55
CA LYS A 98 -8.71 -9.22 -13.15
C LYS A 98 -7.76 -8.35 -13.97
N ASP A 99 -6.47 -8.61 -13.85
CA ASP A 99 -5.39 -7.88 -14.53
C ASP A 99 -5.24 -6.40 -14.09
N SER A 100 -5.73 -6.06 -12.88
CA SER A 100 -5.43 -4.76 -12.25
C SER A 100 -3.93 -4.55 -12.13
N VAL A 101 -3.50 -3.29 -12.30
CA VAL A 101 -2.08 -2.94 -12.30
C VAL A 101 -1.37 -3.41 -11.03
N PRO A 102 -0.20 -4.07 -11.15
CA PRO A 102 0.57 -4.54 -10.00
C PRO A 102 1.17 -3.37 -9.19
N LEU A 103 1.44 -3.63 -7.92
CA LEU A 103 2.26 -2.75 -7.09
C LEU A 103 3.74 -2.99 -7.45
N ARG A 104 4.49 -1.90 -7.57
CA ARG A 104 5.92 -1.92 -7.88
C ARG A 104 6.73 -1.37 -6.73
N PHE A 105 7.83 -2.03 -6.43
CA PHE A 105 8.83 -1.57 -5.48
C PHE A 105 10.12 -1.29 -6.22
N LYS A 106 10.74 -0.16 -5.89
CA LYS A 106 11.99 0.28 -6.50
C LYS A 106 13.17 -0.03 -5.59
N SER A 107 14.23 -0.60 -6.16
CA SER A 107 15.45 -0.88 -5.42
C SER A 107 16.10 0.41 -4.92
N PRO A 108 16.38 0.55 -3.61
CA PRO A 108 17.11 1.70 -3.09
C PRO A 108 18.57 1.76 -3.57
N LEU A 109 19.07 0.65 -4.11
CA LEU A 109 20.44 0.54 -4.63
C LEU A 109 20.58 1.00 -6.08
N GLY A 110 19.49 1.40 -6.75
CA GLY A 110 19.52 1.83 -8.15
C GLY A 110 20.61 2.87 -8.45
N PRO A 111 20.76 3.97 -7.66
CA PRO A 111 21.81 4.97 -7.86
C PRO A 111 23.25 4.43 -7.75
N TYR A 112 23.46 3.38 -6.95
CA TYR A 112 24.77 2.76 -6.77
C TYR A 112 25.11 1.74 -7.85
N LYS A 113 24.11 1.26 -8.58
CA LYS A 113 24.25 0.25 -9.65
C LYS A 113 24.32 0.84 -11.05
N MET A 114 24.42 2.15 -11.20
CA MET A 114 24.36 2.82 -12.49
C MET A 114 25.45 2.43 -13.48
N PHE A 115 26.57 1.86 -13.00
CA PHE A 115 27.68 1.36 -13.83
C PHE A 115 27.69 -0.17 -13.99
N GLU A 116 26.75 -0.89 -13.37
CA GLU A 116 26.66 -2.32 -13.52
C GLU A 116 26.05 -2.70 -14.87
N TYR A 117 26.79 -3.48 -15.66
CA TYR A 117 26.26 -4.08 -16.89
C TYR A 117 25.82 -5.51 -16.63
N HIS A 118 24.56 -5.80 -16.88
CA HIS A 118 23.99 -7.13 -16.73
C HIS A 118 23.62 -7.73 -18.08
N ALA A 119 24.27 -8.83 -18.47
CA ALA A 119 23.96 -9.55 -19.70
C ALA A 119 22.55 -10.18 -19.71
N ARG A 120 21.97 -10.39 -18.54
CA ARG A 120 20.58 -10.86 -18.36
C ARG A 120 19.99 -10.36 -17.05
N GLN A 121 18.66 -10.23 -17.01
CA GLN A 121 17.96 -9.96 -15.77
C GLN A 121 17.82 -11.23 -14.91
N THR A 122 17.98 -11.06 -13.61
CA THR A 122 17.79 -12.07 -12.58
C THR A 122 17.05 -11.46 -11.40
N PRO A 123 16.48 -12.25 -10.46
CA PRO A 123 15.88 -11.71 -9.26
C PRO A 123 16.81 -10.85 -8.39
N TYR A 124 18.12 -11.01 -8.55
CA TYR A 124 19.13 -10.32 -7.73
C TYR A 124 19.63 -8.99 -8.31
N ASN A 125 19.41 -8.75 -9.59
CA ASN A 125 19.90 -7.54 -10.27
C ASN A 125 18.78 -6.62 -10.79
N GLN A 126 17.53 -6.91 -10.44
CA GLN A 126 16.40 -6.06 -10.81
C GLN A 126 16.42 -4.74 -10.02
N ASN A 127 16.16 -3.64 -10.70
CA ASN A 127 15.98 -2.34 -10.08
C ASN A 127 14.54 -2.13 -9.57
N GLU A 128 13.62 -2.94 -10.04
CA GLU A 128 12.20 -2.91 -9.67
C GLU A 128 11.67 -4.33 -9.58
N ILE A 129 10.77 -4.56 -8.64
CA ILE A 129 9.98 -5.79 -8.54
C ILE A 129 8.49 -5.46 -8.62
N GLU A 130 7.72 -6.37 -9.21
CA GLU A 130 6.27 -6.29 -9.27
C GLU A 130 5.66 -7.36 -8.37
N VAL A 131 4.64 -6.95 -7.62
CA VAL A 131 3.78 -7.87 -6.88
C VAL A 131 2.36 -7.76 -7.39
N LYS A 132 1.76 -8.92 -7.69
CA LYS A 132 0.43 -8.97 -8.29
C LYS A 132 -0.62 -8.41 -7.35
N CYS A 133 -1.59 -7.74 -7.94
CA CYS A 133 -2.76 -7.23 -7.25
C CYS A 133 -3.86 -8.30 -7.30
N GLU A 134 -4.03 -9.04 -6.22
CA GLU A 134 -5.03 -10.10 -6.11
C GLU A 134 -5.94 -9.84 -4.91
N GLN A 135 -7.24 -10.07 -5.09
CA GLN A 135 -8.22 -9.85 -4.03
C GLN A 135 -7.92 -10.69 -2.79
N GLY A 136 -7.96 -10.07 -1.61
CA GLY A 136 -7.72 -10.71 -0.33
C GLY A 136 -6.24 -10.79 0.07
N ILE A 137 -5.30 -10.38 -0.77
CA ILE A 137 -3.87 -10.38 -0.45
C ILE A 137 -3.49 -9.11 0.32
N LEU A 138 -2.68 -9.29 1.36
CA LEU A 138 -2.01 -8.24 2.13
C LEU A 138 -0.50 -8.28 1.86
N TYR A 139 0.07 -7.19 1.40
CA TYR A 139 1.51 -6.97 1.36
C TYR A 139 1.95 -6.07 2.51
N LEU A 140 2.96 -6.52 3.27
CA LEU A 140 3.66 -5.74 4.27
C LEU A 140 5.07 -5.42 3.74
N PHE A 141 5.51 -4.19 3.91
CA PHE A 141 6.82 -3.75 3.45
C PHE A 141 7.38 -2.63 4.33
N PRO A 142 8.71 -2.45 4.37
CA PRO A 142 9.32 -1.35 5.09
C PRO A 142 8.83 -0.02 4.55
N SER A 143 8.44 0.90 5.41
CA SER A 143 7.85 2.18 5.00
C SER A 143 8.79 3.08 4.18
N TRP A 144 10.10 2.88 4.30
CA TRP A 144 11.11 3.57 3.51
C TRP A 144 11.25 3.05 2.07
N LEU A 145 10.63 1.92 1.73
CA LEU A 145 10.74 1.32 0.40
C LEU A 145 9.86 2.10 -0.59
N GLU A 146 10.49 2.73 -1.58
CA GLU A 146 9.79 3.47 -2.64
C GLU A 146 8.90 2.53 -3.44
N HIS A 147 7.62 2.91 -3.56
CA HIS A 147 6.63 2.12 -4.26
C HIS A 147 5.68 2.98 -5.09
N TYR A 148 5.11 2.37 -6.13
CA TYR A 148 4.26 3.06 -7.09
C TYR A 148 3.45 2.05 -7.91
N THR A 149 2.54 2.55 -8.76
CA THR A 149 1.91 1.76 -9.82
C THR A 149 2.10 2.45 -11.15
N ARG A 150 2.04 1.70 -12.23
CA ARG A 150 1.77 2.25 -13.55
C ARG A 150 0.28 2.57 -13.67
N GLU A 151 -0.14 3.07 -14.83
CA GLU A 151 -1.55 3.32 -15.10
C GLU A 151 -2.38 2.04 -15.02
N ASN A 152 -3.46 2.10 -14.25
CA ASN A 152 -4.42 1.02 -14.16
C ASN A 152 -5.20 0.91 -15.47
N GLN A 153 -5.35 -0.31 -15.98
CA GLN A 153 -6.05 -0.58 -17.24
C GLN A 153 -7.47 -1.14 -17.00
N THR A 154 -7.84 -1.36 -15.75
CA THR A 154 -9.12 -1.94 -15.35
C THR A 154 -10.07 -0.89 -14.78
N ASN A 155 -11.35 -1.24 -14.63
CA ASN A 155 -12.37 -0.30 -14.18
C ASN A 155 -12.32 -0.03 -12.68
N GLU A 156 -11.82 -0.99 -11.87
CA GLU A 156 -11.81 -0.82 -10.43
C GLU A 156 -10.63 -1.54 -9.77
N ARG A 157 -9.91 -0.78 -8.98
CA ARG A 157 -8.86 -1.26 -8.08
C ARG A 157 -8.97 -0.50 -6.76
N ILE A 158 -9.43 -1.19 -5.73
CA ILE A 158 -9.53 -0.64 -4.38
C ILE A 158 -8.39 -1.21 -3.54
N THR A 159 -7.65 -0.32 -2.90
CA THR A 159 -6.58 -0.69 -1.96
C THR A 159 -6.90 -0.09 -0.60
N LEU A 160 -6.87 -0.92 0.46
CA LEU A 160 -6.79 -0.46 1.83
C LEU A 160 -5.32 -0.42 2.23
N SER A 161 -4.82 0.76 2.55
CA SER A 161 -3.44 0.96 3.00
C SER A 161 -3.42 1.37 4.46
N PHE A 162 -2.33 1.02 5.14
CA PHE A 162 -2.08 1.50 6.50
C PHE A 162 -0.60 1.69 6.77
N ASN A 163 -0.32 2.52 7.78
CA ASN A 163 0.99 2.77 8.34
C ASN A 163 1.04 2.38 9.81
N THR A 164 2.24 2.08 10.29
CA THR A 164 2.49 1.74 11.69
C THR A 164 3.48 2.69 12.33
N TYR A 165 3.37 2.88 13.65
CA TYR A 165 4.27 3.69 14.45
C TYR A 165 4.66 2.96 15.73
N TYR A 166 5.75 3.39 16.37
CA TYR A 166 6.08 3.01 17.73
C TYR A 166 5.06 3.59 18.71
N ARG A 167 4.59 2.80 19.65
CA ARG A 167 3.72 3.21 20.77
C ARG A 167 4.36 2.90 22.10
#